data_aa6241b8587f50ae760df06f6ed0d6c9
#
_entry.id   aa6241b8587f50ae760df06f6ed0d6c9
#
_cell.length_a   1.000
_cell.length_b   1.000
_cell.length_c   1.000
_cell.angle_alpha   90.00
_cell.angle_beta   90.00
_cell.angle_gamma   90.00
#
_symmetry.space_group_name_H-M   'P 1'
#
loop_
_entity.id
_entity.type
_entity.pdbx_description
1 polymer ?
#
loop_
_entity_poly.entity_id
_entity_poly.type
_entity_poly.pdbx_seq_one_letter_code
_entity_poly.pdbx_strand_id
1 'polypeptide(L)'
;YTPLCGTGNKPVRRILSELGFKHVYVVPEQENPDPNFTTLDYPNPEDPKAFTYALRLAKEKDADIVLATDPDADRLGVYAKDTKTGEYVAFTGNMSGMLIAEYILREKTATGAMPENPALVTTIVTTNMTKPITEAYGVKLIEVLTGFKFIGEQIGFLEAEGHPERYIFGFEESYGYLSGAHVRDKDAVNAVMLACETAAYYAAQGMSLLDAVNALYREFGFYRNALGSFTFEGETGMHKMQGIMAGLRTSAPKTIAGYEVAEVVDYDTDGTGLPRADVLEYRLVNGAKLMVRPSGTEPKIKVYLSAVANSEEAADAINTAMADAAKDLSLIHI
;
A
#
# COMPACT_ATOMS: atom_id res chain seq x y z
N TYR A 1 16.16 3.03 11.85
CA TYR A 1 15.81 3.77 10.64
C TYR A 1 16.95 3.73 9.63
N THR A 2 16.62 3.56 8.37
CA THR A 2 17.54 3.76 7.26
C THR A 2 16.96 4.72 6.22
N PRO A 3 17.71 5.75 5.78
CA PRO A 3 17.35 6.62 4.66
C PRO A 3 17.70 6.01 3.29
N LEU A 4 18.21 4.77 3.23
CA LEU A 4 18.71 4.12 2.02
C LEU A 4 19.65 5.03 1.18
N CYS A 5 20.60 5.67 1.84
CA CYS A 5 21.54 6.65 1.27
C CYS A 5 20.85 7.89 0.68
N GLY A 6 19.62 8.20 1.09
CA GLY A 6 18.79 9.24 0.50
C GLY A 6 18.60 10.49 1.36
N THR A 7 17.69 11.34 0.90
CA THR A 7 17.41 12.67 1.45
C THR A 7 16.65 12.65 2.77
N GLY A 8 15.99 11.54 3.11
CA GLY A 8 15.16 11.41 4.31
C GLY A 8 15.91 11.48 5.64
N ASN A 9 17.23 11.28 5.66
CA ASN A 9 18.04 11.22 6.88
C ASN A 9 17.76 12.39 7.85
N LYS A 10 18.01 13.62 7.41
CA LYS A 10 17.87 14.79 8.28
C LYS A 10 16.44 15.11 8.67
N PRO A 11 15.46 15.18 7.74
CA PRO A 11 14.09 15.53 8.08
C PRO A 11 13.41 14.48 8.96
N VAL A 12 13.62 13.19 8.72
CA VAL A 12 13.06 12.11 9.57
C VAL A 12 13.62 12.18 10.98
N ARG A 13 14.92 12.31 11.13
CA ARG A 13 15.55 12.43 12.47
C ARG A 13 15.06 13.66 13.21
N ARG A 14 14.89 14.76 12.51
CA ARG A 14 14.40 16.01 13.11
C ARG A 14 12.97 15.86 13.60
N ILE A 15 12.05 15.38 12.77
CA ILE A 15 10.65 15.24 13.16
C ILE A 15 10.49 14.28 14.35
N LEU A 16 11.18 13.14 14.34
CA LEU A 16 11.16 12.19 15.45
C LEU A 16 11.71 12.80 16.74
N SER A 17 12.79 13.58 16.67
CA SER A 17 13.35 14.29 17.82
C SER A 17 12.40 15.34 18.37
N GLU A 18 11.74 16.13 17.51
CA GLU A 18 10.76 17.15 17.91
C GLU A 18 9.52 16.54 18.57
N LEU A 19 9.12 15.33 18.15
CA LEU A 19 8.03 14.55 18.76
C LEU A 19 8.45 13.82 20.05
N GLY A 20 9.73 13.88 20.43
CA GLY A 20 10.23 13.32 21.69
C GLY A 20 10.65 11.85 21.62
N PHE A 21 10.78 11.26 20.44
CA PHE A 21 11.37 9.94 20.27
C PHE A 21 12.88 9.97 20.56
N LYS A 22 13.32 9.28 21.63
CA LYS A 22 14.70 9.33 22.12
C LYS A 22 15.55 8.18 21.60
N HIS A 23 14.95 7.03 21.31
CA HIS A 23 15.63 5.79 20.91
C HIS A 23 15.52 5.60 19.40
N VAL A 24 16.12 6.50 18.64
CA VAL A 24 16.19 6.43 17.17
C VAL A 24 17.61 6.08 16.76
N TYR A 25 17.77 4.88 16.19
CA TYR A 25 19.06 4.37 15.71
C TYR A 25 19.07 4.41 14.19
N VAL A 26 20.05 5.07 13.61
CA VAL A 26 20.21 5.18 12.15
C VAL A 26 21.28 4.20 11.68
N VAL A 27 21.02 3.51 10.57
CA VAL A 27 21.97 2.57 9.95
C VAL A 27 23.21 3.32 9.46
N PRO A 28 24.40 3.14 10.07
CA PRO A 28 25.58 3.95 9.73
C PRO A 28 26.04 3.78 8.29
N GLU A 29 25.88 2.58 7.72
CA GLU A 29 26.33 2.25 6.36
C GLU A 29 25.46 2.91 5.28
N GLN A 30 24.24 3.36 5.64
CA GLN A 30 23.26 3.94 4.73
C GLN A 30 22.83 5.36 5.11
N GLU A 31 23.43 5.92 6.15
CA GLU A 31 23.09 7.24 6.69
C GLU A 31 23.40 8.38 5.72
N ASN A 32 24.52 8.28 5.04
CA ASN A 32 24.99 9.34 4.14
C ASN A 32 24.64 9.05 2.68
N PRO A 33 24.43 10.09 1.85
CA PRO A 33 24.24 9.92 0.43
C PRO A 33 25.38 9.15 -0.23
N ASP A 34 25.03 8.12 -1.00
CA ASP A 34 25.95 7.34 -1.81
C ASP A 34 25.41 7.24 -3.24
N PRO A 35 25.99 7.92 -4.23
CA PRO A 35 25.50 7.92 -5.60
C PRO A 35 25.62 6.57 -6.30
N ASN A 36 26.43 5.65 -5.77
CA ASN A 36 26.61 4.30 -6.30
C ASN A 36 25.75 3.26 -5.57
N PHE A 37 25.08 3.63 -4.49
CA PHE A 37 24.27 2.71 -3.65
C PHE A 37 25.02 1.42 -3.28
N THR A 38 26.31 1.53 -2.85
CA THR A 38 27.21 0.38 -2.66
C THR A 38 26.73 -0.66 -1.66
N THR A 39 25.75 -0.32 -0.82
CA THR A 39 25.11 -1.23 0.16
C THR A 39 23.78 -1.81 -0.32
N LEU A 40 23.33 -1.51 -1.55
CA LEU A 40 21.99 -1.81 -2.04
C LEU A 40 22.05 -2.26 -3.50
N ASP A 41 21.38 -3.34 -3.84
CA ASP A 41 21.12 -3.73 -5.24
C ASP A 41 20.05 -2.80 -5.85
N TYR A 42 19.03 -2.47 -5.03
CA TYR A 42 17.91 -1.64 -5.43
C TYR A 42 17.42 -0.81 -4.22
N PRO A 43 17.53 0.53 -4.25
CA PRO A 43 17.21 1.40 -3.12
C PRO A 43 15.69 1.65 -3.02
N ASN A 44 14.91 0.60 -2.80
CA ASN A 44 13.45 0.65 -2.69
C ASN A 44 13.00 -0.11 -1.44
N PRO A 45 12.20 0.50 -0.55
CA PRO A 45 11.70 -0.17 0.65
C PRO A 45 10.68 -1.30 0.37
N GLU A 46 10.26 -1.50 -0.87
CA GLU A 46 9.51 -2.70 -1.28
C GLU A 46 10.43 -3.95 -1.37
N ASP A 47 11.74 -3.76 -1.54
CA ASP A 47 12.70 -4.88 -1.59
C ASP A 47 13.14 -5.26 -0.17
N PRO A 48 12.86 -6.50 0.30
CA PRO A 48 13.33 -6.97 1.60
C PRO A 48 14.84 -6.86 1.79
N LYS A 49 15.64 -6.95 0.72
CA LYS A 49 17.11 -6.82 0.78
C LYS A 49 17.54 -5.43 1.23
N ALA A 50 16.76 -4.39 0.94
CA ALA A 50 17.04 -3.02 1.37
C ALA A 50 17.09 -2.89 2.91
N PHE A 51 16.39 -3.78 3.63
CA PHE A 51 16.36 -3.81 5.09
C PHE A 51 17.48 -4.61 5.75
N THR A 52 18.38 -5.26 5.00
CA THR A 52 19.40 -6.16 5.56
C THR A 52 20.20 -5.51 6.69
N TYR A 53 20.71 -4.30 6.50
CA TYR A 53 21.47 -3.57 7.52
C TYR A 53 20.58 -3.08 8.66
N ALA A 54 19.40 -2.60 8.34
CA ALA A 54 18.45 -2.09 9.33
C ALA A 54 17.93 -3.20 10.27
N LEU A 55 17.63 -4.39 9.74
CA LEU A 55 17.21 -5.55 10.54
C LEU A 55 18.33 -6.06 11.43
N ARG A 56 19.61 -6.03 10.95
CA ARG A 56 20.77 -6.35 11.80
C ARG A 56 20.86 -5.38 12.98
N LEU A 57 20.80 -4.08 12.71
CA LEU A 57 20.84 -3.04 13.74
C LEU A 57 19.65 -3.16 14.70
N ALA A 58 18.46 -3.44 14.17
CA ALA A 58 17.25 -3.63 14.97
C ALA A 58 17.38 -4.78 15.96
N LYS A 59 17.92 -5.93 15.55
CA LYS A 59 18.21 -7.08 16.44
C LYS A 59 19.24 -6.72 17.50
N GLU A 60 20.28 -5.95 17.17
CA GLU A 60 21.30 -5.48 18.12
C GLU A 60 20.72 -4.51 19.17
N LYS A 61 19.83 -3.61 18.76
CA LYS A 61 19.24 -2.57 19.62
C LYS A 61 17.92 -2.99 20.26
N ASP A 62 17.44 -4.18 19.94
CA ASP A 62 16.12 -4.68 20.38
C ASP A 62 14.98 -3.69 20.03
N ALA A 63 15.00 -3.17 18.79
CA ALA A 63 14.07 -2.15 18.37
C ALA A 63 12.65 -2.70 18.16
N ASP A 64 11.62 -1.91 18.45
CA ASP A 64 10.21 -2.29 18.30
C ASP A 64 9.78 -2.28 16.83
N ILE A 65 10.30 -1.30 16.06
CA ILE A 65 9.98 -1.10 14.64
C ILE A 65 11.24 -0.78 13.83
N VAL A 66 11.20 -1.08 12.54
CA VAL A 66 12.25 -0.75 11.58
C VAL A 66 11.64 -0.01 10.42
N LEU A 67 12.23 1.13 10.06
CA LEU A 67 11.72 2.04 9.06
C LEU A 67 12.77 2.29 7.98
N ALA A 68 12.35 2.27 6.72
CA ALA A 68 13.18 2.65 5.58
C ALA A 68 12.45 3.65 4.69
N THR A 69 13.11 4.74 4.32
CA THR A 69 12.63 5.64 3.26
C THR A 69 13.47 5.46 2.02
N ASP A 70 12.87 5.57 0.84
CA ASP A 70 13.62 5.57 -0.41
C ASP A 70 14.47 6.85 -0.59
N PRO A 71 15.31 6.94 -1.63
CA PRO A 71 16.29 8.03 -1.74
C PRO A 71 15.71 9.44 -1.83
N ASP A 72 14.53 9.61 -2.44
CA ASP A 72 13.82 10.90 -2.52
C ASP A 72 12.83 11.12 -1.37
N ALA A 73 12.74 10.14 -0.44
CA ALA A 73 11.93 10.19 0.77
C ALA A 73 10.43 10.37 0.51
N ASP A 74 9.91 9.70 -0.52
CA ASP A 74 8.48 9.69 -0.83
C ASP A 74 7.78 8.38 -0.43
N ARG A 75 8.52 7.26 -0.18
CA ARG A 75 8.00 5.96 0.25
C ARG A 75 8.51 5.56 1.61
N LEU A 76 7.68 4.84 2.37
CA LEU A 76 8.03 4.28 3.66
C LEU A 76 7.77 2.79 3.71
N GLY A 77 8.81 2.01 3.98
CA GLY A 77 8.71 0.60 4.38
C GLY A 77 8.81 0.43 5.89
N VAL A 78 8.05 -0.51 6.42
CA VAL A 78 7.94 -0.79 7.85
C VAL A 78 8.13 -2.27 8.14
N TYR A 79 8.93 -2.58 9.17
CA TYR A 79 8.93 -3.89 9.83
C TYR A 79 8.57 -3.68 11.30
N ALA A 80 7.78 -4.59 11.84
CA ALA A 80 7.43 -4.61 13.25
C ALA A 80 7.96 -5.88 13.92
N LYS A 81 8.41 -5.74 15.16
CA LYS A 81 8.84 -6.88 15.97
C LYS A 81 7.61 -7.69 16.40
N ASP A 82 7.62 -8.97 16.12
CA ASP A 82 6.71 -9.93 16.75
C ASP A 82 7.20 -10.20 18.18
N THR A 83 6.45 -9.73 19.15
CA THR A 83 6.80 -9.86 20.57
C THR A 83 6.77 -11.31 21.08
N LYS A 84 6.13 -12.23 20.33
CA LYS A 84 6.05 -13.65 20.71
C LYS A 84 7.27 -14.45 20.23
N THR A 85 7.76 -14.13 19.03
CA THR A 85 8.89 -14.86 18.42
C THR A 85 10.20 -14.09 18.49
N GLY A 86 10.15 -12.76 18.66
CA GLY A 86 11.30 -11.86 18.57
C GLY A 86 11.76 -11.57 17.14
N GLU A 87 11.09 -12.14 16.13
CA GLU A 87 11.43 -11.90 14.73
C GLU A 87 10.74 -10.61 14.20
N TYR A 88 11.29 -10.05 13.13
CA TYR A 88 10.75 -8.86 12.48
C TYR A 88 9.90 -9.24 11.26
N VAL A 89 8.67 -8.78 11.24
CA VAL A 89 7.69 -9.05 10.18
C VAL A 89 7.56 -7.83 9.27
N ALA A 90 7.71 -8.04 7.96
CA ALA A 90 7.54 -7.02 6.96
C ALA A 90 6.06 -6.61 6.85
N PHE A 91 5.79 -5.31 6.87
CA PHE A 91 4.48 -4.78 6.56
C PHE A 91 4.43 -4.39 5.09
N THR A 92 3.40 -4.86 4.40
CA THR A 92 3.11 -4.37 3.04
C THR A 92 2.62 -2.92 3.10
N GLY A 93 2.68 -2.22 1.96
CA GLY A 93 2.12 -0.86 1.87
C GLY A 93 0.63 -0.81 2.27
N ASN A 94 -0.11 -1.86 1.91
CA ASN A 94 -1.51 -2.01 2.33
C ASN A 94 -1.66 -2.17 3.86
N MET A 95 -0.81 -2.97 4.50
CA MET A 95 -0.87 -3.17 5.96
C MET A 95 -0.55 -1.88 6.71
N SER A 96 0.52 -1.20 6.33
CA SER A 96 0.90 0.08 6.93
C SER A 96 -0.15 1.16 6.68
N GLY A 97 -0.65 1.26 5.44
CA GLY A 97 -1.64 2.27 5.06
C GLY A 97 -2.96 2.12 5.79
N MET A 98 -3.51 0.89 5.86
CA MET A 98 -4.77 0.66 6.58
C MET A 98 -4.64 0.88 8.10
N LEU A 99 -3.49 0.49 8.70
CA LEU A 99 -3.25 0.67 10.12
C LEU A 99 -3.12 2.14 10.50
N ILE A 100 -2.37 2.91 9.71
CA ILE A 100 -2.24 4.36 9.90
C ILE A 100 -3.58 5.06 9.64
N ALA A 101 -4.31 4.66 8.60
CA ALA A 101 -5.63 5.20 8.29
C ALA A 101 -6.60 5.01 9.46
N GLU A 102 -6.71 3.78 9.96
CA GLU A 102 -7.61 3.46 11.08
C GLU A 102 -7.21 4.23 12.35
N TYR A 103 -5.92 4.29 12.67
CA TYR A 103 -5.41 5.06 13.79
C TYR A 103 -5.81 6.55 13.69
N ILE A 104 -5.60 7.18 12.55
CA ILE A 104 -5.97 8.60 12.34
C ILE A 104 -7.48 8.80 12.51
N LEU A 105 -8.30 7.92 11.93
CA LEU A 105 -9.75 8.02 11.99
C LEU A 105 -10.26 7.84 13.43
N ARG A 106 -9.71 6.88 14.15
CA ARG A 106 -9.99 6.62 15.57
C ARG A 106 -9.69 7.83 16.43
N GLU A 107 -8.48 8.37 16.33
CA GLU A 107 -8.04 9.49 17.16
C GLU A 107 -8.79 10.79 16.85
N LYS A 108 -9.04 11.06 15.56
CA LYS A 108 -9.86 12.22 15.18
C LYS A 108 -11.30 12.11 15.69
N THR A 109 -11.85 10.91 15.68
CA THR A 109 -13.19 10.64 16.23
C THR A 109 -13.21 10.82 17.75
N ALA A 110 -12.23 10.23 18.46
CA ALA A 110 -12.15 10.27 19.92
C ALA A 110 -11.92 11.69 20.45
N THR A 111 -11.18 12.51 19.72
CA THR A 111 -10.86 13.89 20.10
C THR A 111 -11.86 14.93 19.57
N GLY A 112 -12.84 14.52 18.76
CA GLY A 112 -13.77 15.45 18.10
C GLY A 112 -13.12 16.31 17.01
N ALA A 113 -11.97 15.90 16.49
CA ALA A 113 -11.21 16.61 15.45
C ALA A 113 -11.55 16.16 14.03
N MET A 114 -12.58 15.34 13.84
CA MET A 114 -13.04 14.93 12.53
C MET A 114 -13.74 16.11 11.84
N PRO A 115 -13.31 16.51 10.63
CA PRO A 115 -14.02 17.57 9.90
C PRO A 115 -15.39 17.11 9.40
N GLU A 116 -16.20 18.04 8.94
CA GLU A 116 -17.43 17.70 8.23
C GLU A 116 -17.11 17.06 6.85
N ASN A 117 -17.86 16.00 6.49
CA ASN A 117 -17.69 15.25 5.24
C ASN A 117 -16.23 14.83 4.96
N PRO A 118 -15.57 14.13 5.90
CA PRO A 118 -14.18 13.73 5.76
C PRO A 118 -14.00 12.74 4.61
N ALA A 119 -12.82 12.75 4.00
CA ALA A 119 -12.48 11.87 2.89
C ALA A 119 -11.12 11.18 3.11
N LEU A 120 -11.08 9.88 2.80
CA LEU A 120 -9.88 9.07 2.65
C LEU A 120 -9.74 8.70 1.18
N VAL A 121 -8.54 8.80 0.63
CA VAL A 121 -8.29 8.59 -0.80
C VAL A 121 -7.33 7.42 -0.99
N THR A 122 -7.71 6.43 -1.83
CA THR A 122 -6.86 5.30 -2.20
C THR A 122 -6.92 5.03 -3.69
N THR A 123 -6.05 4.17 -4.19
CA THR A 123 -6.13 3.74 -5.58
C THR A 123 -7.03 2.52 -5.73
N ILE A 124 -7.57 2.29 -6.95
CA ILE A 124 -8.39 1.13 -7.27
C ILE A 124 -7.70 -0.22 -7.02
N VAL A 125 -6.37 -0.25 -6.96
CA VAL A 125 -5.56 -1.46 -6.68
C VAL A 125 -5.13 -1.60 -5.22
N THR A 126 -5.43 -0.60 -4.39
CA THR A 126 -5.20 -0.63 -2.94
C THR A 126 -6.15 -1.61 -2.26
N THR A 127 -5.85 -2.03 -1.04
CA THR A 127 -6.67 -3.01 -0.31
C THR A 127 -8.11 -2.56 -0.13
N ASN A 128 -9.05 -3.50 -0.36
CA ASN A 128 -10.48 -3.26 -0.13
C ASN A 128 -10.85 -3.13 1.36
N MET A 129 -9.94 -3.41 2.28
CA MET A 129 -10.17 -3.26 3.71
C MET A 129 -10.45 -1.81 4.12
N THR A 130 -10.04 -0.85 3.28
CA THR A 130 -10.37 0.56 3.47
C THR A 130 -11.87 0.83 3.48
N LYS A 131 -12.69 0.03 2.76
CA LYS A 131 -14.15 0.20 2.69
C LYS A 131 -14.81 0.03 4.07
N PRO A 132 -14.74 -1.15 4.73
CA PRO A 132 -15.35 -1.31 6.04
C PRO A 132 -14.73 -0.39 7.12
N ILE A 133 -13.45 -0.04 7.02
CA ILE A 133 -12.83 0.92 7.94
C ILE A 133 -13.48 2.31 7.77
N THR A 134 -13.55 2.84 6.56
CA THR A 134 -14.14 4.18 6.33
C THR A 134 -15.63 4.22 6.66
N GLU A 135 -16.37 3.14 6.38
CA GLU A 135 -17.78 3.00 6.77
C GLU A 135 -17.98 3.06 8.28
N ALA A 136 -17.12 2.39 9.07
CA ALA A 136 -17.19 2.37 10.52
C ALA A 136 -17.01 3.77 11.14
N TYR A 137 -16.26 4.65 10.49
CA TYR A 137 -16.01 6.02 10.96
C TYR A 137 -16.84 7.10 10.24
N GLY A 138 -17.73 6.72 9.31
CA GLY A 138 -18.53 7.68 8.54
C GLY A 138 -17.72 8.56 7.60
N VAL A 139 -16.61 8.05 7.08
CA VAL A 139 -15.67 8.75 6.20
C VAL A 139 -15.94 8.34 4.75
N LYS A 140 -15.94 9.31 3.83
CA LYS A 140 -16.07 9.02 2.40
C LYS A 140 -14.78 8.40 1.87
N LEU A 141 -14.85 7.18 1.33
CA LEU A 141 -13.76 6.61 0.54
C LEU A 141 -13.83 7.14 -0.90
N ILE A 142 -12.72 7.65 -1.40
CA ILE A 142 -12.52 8.05 -2.80
C ILE A 142 -11.47 7.11 -3.39
N GLU A 143 -11.89 6.27 -4.35
CA GLU A 143 -10.98 5.40 -5.10
C GLU A 143 -10.60 6.09 -6.41
N VAL A 144 -9.30 6.22 -6.68
CA VAL A 144 -8.76 6.85 -7.90
C VAL A 144 -7.90 5.86 -8.70
N LEU A 145 -7.51 6.22 -9.91
CA LEU A 145 -6.56 5.43 -10.70
C LEU A 145 -5.21 5.33 -9.99
N THR A 146 -4.41 4.32 -10.37
CA THR A 146 -3.07 4.09 -9.83
C THR A 146 -2.13 5.26 -10.12
N GLY A 147 -1.47 5.73 -9.09
CA GLY A 147 -0.50 6.82 -9.10
C GLY A 147 -0.92 7.96 -8.19
N PHE A 148 0.00 8.38 -7.33
CA PHE A 148 -0.27 9.36 -6.27
C PHE A 148 -0.73 10.73 -6.80
N LYS A 149 -0.41 11.06 -8.06
CA LYS A 149 -0.91 12.26 -8.73
C LYS A 149 -2.44 12.39 -8.71
N PHE A 150 -3.15 11.25 -8.78
CA PHE A 150 -4.62 11.25 -8.72
C PHE A 150 -5.12 11.45 -7.26
N ILE A 151 -4.36 11.00 -6.26
CA ILE A 151 -4.62 11.34 -4.85
C ILE A 151 -4.39 12.83 -4.63
N GLY A 152 -3.27 13.37 -5.13
CA GLY A 152 -2.96 14.79 -5.08
C GLY A 152 -3.99 15.66 -5.80
N GLU A 153 -4.58 15.19 -6.90
CA GLU A 153 -5.66 15.84 -7.62
C GLU A 153 -6.92 15.99 -6.75
N GLN A 154 -7.28 14.95 -5.96
CA GLN A 154 -8.42 15.03 -5.04
C GLN A 154 -8.23 16.10 -3.96
N ILE A 155 -7.00 16.28 -3.47
CA ILE A 155 -6.68 17.38 -2.56
C ILE A 155 -6.93 18.72 -3.25
N GLY A 156 -6.50 18.84 -4.52
CA GLY A 156 -6.76 20.06 -5.33
C GLY A 156 -8.25 20.37 -5.52
N PHE A 157 -9.09 19.35 -5.71
CA PHE A 157 -10.54 19.53 -5.80
C PHE A 157 -11.13 20.02 -4.48
N LEU A 158 -10.73 19.42 -3.35
CA LEU A 158 -11.19 19.87 -2.03
C LEU A 158 -10.73 21.28 -1.68
N GLU A 159 -9.52 21.69 -2.12
CA GLU A 159 -9.07 23.08 -2.00
C GLU A 159 -9.92 24.06 -2.84
N ALA A 160 -10.23 23.68 -4.06
CA ALA A 160 -11.08 24.49 -4.94
C ALA A 160 -12.49 24.67 -4.36
N GLU A 161 -12.99 23.69 -3.61
CA GLU A 161 -14.22 23.75 -2.84
C GLU A 161 -14.09 24.61 -1.55
N GLY A 162 -12.87 24.97 -1.15
CA GLY A 162 -12.59 25.70 0.09
C GLY A 162 -12.48 24.82 1.34
N HIS A 163 -12.36 23.52 1.17
CA HIS A 163 -12.40 22.51 2.25
C HIS A 163 -11.23 21.52 2.22
N PRO A 164 -9.96 21.96 2.17
CA PRO A 164 -8.81 21.04 2.15
C PRO A 164 -8.71 20.18 3.40
N GLU A 165 -9.27 20.62 4.53
CA GLU A 165 -9.32 19.87 5.80
C GLU A 165 -10.11 18.57 5.73
N ARG A 166 -10.97 18.41 4.72
CA ARG A 166 -11.73 17.17 4.49
C ARG A 166 -10.84 16.01 4.03
N TYR A 167 -9.69 16.31 3.43
CA TYR A 167 -8.69 15.30 3.13
C TYR A 167 -7.99 14.86 4.41
N ILE A 168 -8.27 13.64 4.86
CA ILE A 168 -7.70 13.09 6.10
C ILE A 168 -6.40 12.38 5.83
N PHE A 169 -6.42 11.43 4.89
CA PHE A 169 -5.29 10.58 4.57
C PHE A 169 -5.47 9.96 3.17
N GLY A 170 -4.37 9.75 2.49
CA GLY A 170 -4.33 8.98 1.25
C GLY A 170 -3.11 8.08 1.20
N PHE A 171 -3.27 6.91 0.60
CA PHE A 171 -2.16 5.98 0.42
C PHE A 171 -2.37 5.06 -0.78
N GLU A 172 -1.26 4.49 -1.23
CA GLU A 172 -1.23 3.47 -2.27
C GLU A 172 -0.45 2.23 -1.79
N GLU A 173 -0.73 1.09 -2.40
CA GLU A 173 -0.11 -0.20 -2.05
C GLU A 173 1.42 -0.21 -2.22
N SER A 174 1.93 0.69 -3.05
CA SER A 174 3.37 0.85 -3.35
C SER A 174 4.10 1.75 -2.35
N TYR A 175 3.71 1.70 -1.08
CA TYR A 175 4.41 2.33 0.05
C TYR A 175 4.37 3.86 0.07
N GLY A 176 3.43 4.47 -0.67
CA GLY A 176 3.20 5.91 -0.69
C GLY A 176 2.08 6.33 0.24
N TYR A 177 2.30 7.36 1.06
CA TYR A 177 1.34 7.85 2.06
C TYR A 177 1.40 9.37 2.17
N LEU A 178 0.25 9.98 2.51
CA LEU A 178 0.17 11.40 2.82
C LEU A 178 -1.00 11.68 3.76
N SER A 179 -0.77 12.42 4.83
CA SER A 179 -1.80 13.03 5.67
C SER A 179 -1.69 14.55 5.61
N GLY A 180 -2.84 15.21 5.49
CA GLY A 180 -2.87 16.67 5.34
C GLY A 180 -2.63 17.15 3.90
N ALA A 181 -2.89 18.44 3.68
CA ALA A 181 -2.93 19.04 2.34
C ALA A 181 -1.71 19.93 2.03
N HIS A 182 -0.59 19.73 2.74
CA HIS A 182 0.61 20.57 2.63
C HIS A 182 1.43 20.32 1.37
N VAL A 183 1.31 19.13 0.77
CA VAL A 183 1.93 18.75 -0.51
C VAL A 183 0.92 17.99 -1.38
N ARG A 184 1.30 17.64 -2.64
CA ARG A 184 0.45 16.94 -3.60
C ARG A 184 1.01 15.59 -4.05
N ASP A 185 2.02 15.13 -3.34
CA ASP A 185 2.66 13.83 -3.57
C ASP A 185 2.91 13.12 -2.23
N LYS A 186 3.35 11.90 -2.29
CA LYS A 186 3.76 11.07 -1.16
C LYS A 186 4.80 11.79 -0.30
N ASP A 187 4.70 11.62 1.00
CA ASP A 187 5.64 12.20 1.96
C ASP A 187 6.04 11.16 3.00
N ALA A 188 7.22 10.57 2.82
CA ALA A 188 7.71 9.56 3.75
C ALA A 188 8.10 10.14 5.11
N VAL A 189 8.43 11.43 5.22
CA VAL A 189 8.69 12.07 6.52
C VAL A 189 7.40 12.15 7.34
N ASN A 190 6.31 12.56 6.70
CA ASN A 190 4.97 12.53 7.29
C ASN A 190 4.54 11.10 7.65
N ALA A 191 4.79 10.13 6.77
CA ALA A 191 4.47 8.73 7.00
C ALA A 191 5.27 8.11 8.16
N VAL A 192 6.57 8.42 8.29
CA VAL A 192 7.39 7.99 9.43
C VAL A 192 6.86 8.54 10.74
N MET A 193 6.50 9.83 10.77
CA MET A 193 5.87 10.43 11.93
C MET A 193 4.63 9.65 12.36
N LEU A 194 3.71 9.40 11.44
CA LEU A 194 2.46 8.68 11.71
C LEU A 194 2.69 7.22 12.10
N ALA A 195 3.61 6.52 11.45
CA ALA A 195 3.95 5.15 11.81
C ALA A 195 4.52 5.05 13.23
N CYS A 196 5.40 5.97 13.62
CA CYS A 196 5.96 6.02 14.97
C CYS A 196 4.91 6.41 16.01
N GLU A 197 4.04 7.36 15.71
CA GLU A 197 2.93 7.75 16.58
C GLU A 197 1.95 6.60 16.78
N THR A 198 1.56 5.92 15.69
CA THR A 198 0.73 4.71 15.73
C THR A 198 1.39 3.62 16.59
N ALA A 199 2.69 3.38 16.42
CA ALA A 199 3.42 2.41 17.23
C ALA A 199 3.42 2.76 18.73
N ALA A 200 3.67 4.03 19.06
CA ALA A 200 3.65 4.52 20.44
C ALA A 200 2.25 4.40 21.07
N TYR A 201 1.20 4.71 20.31
CA TYR A 201 -0.18 4.57 20.73
C TYR A 201 -0.52 3.13 21.11
N TYR A 202 -0.20 2.16 20.26
CA TYR A 202 -0.47 0.75 20.53
C TYR A 202 0.45 0.19 21.62
N ALA A 203 1.72 0.61 21.67
CA ALA A 203 2.64 0.23 22.73
C ALA A 203 2.15 0.66 24.12
N ALA A 204 1.54 1.85 24.25
CA ALA A 204 0.91 2.30 25.49
C ALA A 204 -0.24 1.40 25.95
N GLN A 205 -0.81 0.61 25.06
CA GLN A 205 -1.85 -0.37 25.33
C GLN A 205 -1.29 -1.82 25.45
N GLY A 206 0.02 -1.99 25.46
CA GLY A 206 0.69 -3.28 25.53
C GLY A 206 0.63 -4.11 24.23
N MET A 207 0.43 -3.46 23.08
CA MET A 207 0.32 -4.09 21.78
C MET A 207 1.48 -3.66 20.88
N SER A 208 2.03 -4.59 20.10
CA SER A 208 2.89 -4.28 18.96
C SER A 208 2.06 -3.81 17.75
N LEU A 209 2.72 -3.25 16.72
CA LEU A 209 2.04 -2.96 15.44
C LEU A 209 1.47 -4.24 14.79
N LEU A 210 2.15 -5.37 14.96
CA LEU A 210 1.65 -6.66 14.45
C LEU A 210 0.37 -7.09 15.18
N ASP A 211 0.31 -6.91 16.51
CA ASP A 211 -0.92 -7.19 17.26
C ASP A 211 -2.08 -6.27 16.82
N ALA A 212 -1.77 -5.00 16.54
CA ALA A 212 -2.74 -4.02 16.06
C ALA A 212 -3.30 -4.41 14.68
N VAL A 213 -2.45 -4.74 13.72
CA VAL A 213 -2.90 -5.23 12.39
C VAL A 213 -3.75 -6.48 12.52
N ASN A 214 -3.35 -7.43 13.38
CA ASN A 214 -4.13 -8.64 13.62
C ASN A 214 -5.47 -8.35 14.31
N ALA A 215 -5.56 -7.30 15.11
CA ALA A 215 -6.84 -6.85 15.68
C ALA A 215 -7.76 -6.30 14.58
N LEU A 216 -7.23 -5.48 13.66
CA LEU A 216 -8.00 -4.99 12.53
C LEU A 216 -8.51 -6.12 11.61
N TYR A 217 -7.68 -7.13 11.33
CA TYR A 217 -8.13 -8.29 10.55
C TYR A 217 -9.26 -9.06 11.24
N ARG A 218 -9.23 -9.19 12.57
CA ARG A 218 -10.33 -9.83 13.32
C ARG A 218 -11.61 -8.99 13.31
N GLU A 219 -11.49 -7.67 13.26
CA GLU A 219 -12.63 -6.75 13.28
C GLU A 219 -13.27 -6.61 11.89
N PHE A 220 -12.46 -6.42 10.85
CA PHE A 220 -12.94 -6.08 9.51
C PHE A 220 -12.84 -7.20 8.48
N GLY A 221 -12.28 -8.35 8.85
CA GLY A 221 -12.03 -9.49 7.96
C GLY A 221 -10.57 -9.61 7.54
N PHE A 222 -10.17 -10.81 7.14
CA PHE A 222 -8.81 -11.10 6.71
C PHE A 222 -8.64 -10.78 5.24
N TYR A 223 -7.99 -9.66 4.95
CA TYR A 223 -7.64 -9.23 3.60
C TYR A 223 -6.22 -9.67 3.25
N ARG A 224 -6.06 -10.28 2.08
CA ARG A 224 -4.76 -10.62 1.51
C ARG A 224 -4.63 -9.98 0.14
N ASN A 225 -3.53 -9.30 -0.05
CA ASN A 225 -3.21 -8.64 -1.31
C ASN A 225 -1.91 -9.20 -1.85
N ALA A 226 -1.86 -9.46 -3.15
CA ALA A 226 -0.65 -9.86 -3.85
C ALA A 226 -0.53 -9.14 -5.18
N LEU A 227 0.70 -9.05 -5.67
CA LEU A 227 1.03 -8.48 -6.97
C LEU A 227 1.78 -9.52 -7.80
N GLY A 228 1.19 -9.93 -8.91
CA GLY A 228 1.86 -10.67 -9.98
C GLY A 228 2.42 -9.72 -11.02
N SER A 229 3.58 -10.06 -11.58
CA SER A 229 4.21 -9.29 -12.63
C SER A 229 4.71 -10.23 -13.73
N PHE A 230 4.20 -10.04 -14.95
CA PHE A 230 4.50 -10.88 -16.11
C PHE A 230 5.19 -10.03 -17.16
N THR A 231 6.45 -10.34 -17.46
CA THR A 231 7.26 -9.65 -18.48
C THR A 231 7.33 -10.49 -19.74
N PHE A 232 7.15 -9.86 -20.88
CA PHE A 232 7.20 -10.49 -22.20
C PHE A 232 8.46 -10.01 -22.91
N GLU A 233 9.39 -10.93 -23.18
CA GLU A 233 10.66 -10.60 -23.82
C GLU A 233 10.54 -10.47 -25.34
N GLY A 234 11.47 -9.71 -25.94
CA GLY A 234 11.63 -9.55 -27.37
C GLY A 234 10.76 -8.47 -28.02
N GLU A 235 11.00 -8.23 -29.32
CA GLU A 235 10.31 -7.19 -30.12
C GLU A 235 8.79 -7.35 -30.15
N THR A 236 8.29 -8.59 -30.02
CA THR A 236 6.85 -8.89 -30.02
C THR A 236 6.19 -8.77 -28.65
N GLY A 237 6.94 -8.47 -27.59
CA GLY A 237 6.43 -8.43 -26.22
C GLY A 237 5.28 -7.44 -26.02
N MET A 238 5.37 -6.24 -26.60
CA MET A 238 4.30 -5.26 -26.57
C MET A 238 3.02 -5.75 -27.29
N HIS A 239 3.16 -6.40 -28.44
CA HIS A 239 2.02 -6.95 -29.18
C HIS A 239 1.35 -8.09 -28.41
N LYS A 240 2.13 -8.97 -27.77
CA LYS A 240 1.58 -10.02 -26.89
C LYS A 240 0.79 -9.44 -25.74
N MET A 241 1.35 -8.44 -25.05
CA MET A 241 0.68 -7.75 -23.94
C MET A 241 -0.67 -7.14 -24.40
N GLN A 242 -0.68 -6.44 -25.54
CA GLN A 242 -1.90 -5.85 -26.12
C GLN A 242 -2.91 -6.95 -26.52
N GLY A 243 -2.43 -8.04 -27.10
CA GLY A 243 -3.25 -9.21 -27.45
C GLY A 243 -3.94 -9.84 -26.25
N ILE A 244 -3.23 -10.00 -25.13
CA ILE A 244 -3.78 -10.50 -23.86
C ILE A 244 -4.89 -9.56 -23.37
N MET A 245 -4.66 -8.25 -23.31
CA MET A 245 -5.68 -7.29 -22.87
C MET A 245 -6.92 -7.29 -23.77
N ALA A 246 -6.73 -7.37 -25.09
CA ALA A 246 -7.83 -7.47 -26.05
C ALA A 246 -8.61 -8.78 -25.86
N GLY A 247 -7.92 -9.91 -25.66
CA GLY A 247 -8.52 -11.22 -25.39
C GLY A 247 -9.36 -11.22 -24.11
N LEU A 248 -8.83 -10.66 -23.03
CA LEU A 248 -9.52 -10.53 -21.74
C LEU A 248 -10.80 -9.65 -21.84
N ARG A 249 -10.81 -8.64 -22.71
CA ARG A 249 -12.00 -7.82 -23.00
C ARG A 249 -13.05 -8.55 -23.80
N THR A 250 -12.63 -9.28 -24.83
CA THR A 250 -13.56 -9.97 -25.75
C THR A 250 -14.10 -11.28 -25.18
N SER A 251 -13.32 -11.95 -24.36
CA SER A 251 -13.62 -13.26 -23.79
C SER A 251 -13.29 -13.29 -22.29
N ALA A 252 -14.00 -12.45 -21.53
CA ALA A 252 -13.83 -12.39 -20.08
C ALA A 252 -14.04 -13.78 -19.44
N PRO A 253 -13.17 -14.22 -18.50
CA PRO A 253 -13.34 -15.47 -17.80
C PRO A 253 -14.63 -15.46 -16.99
N LYS A 254 -15.40 -16.54 -17.03
CA LYS A 254 -16.63 -16.69 -16.22
C LYS A 254 -16.32 -17.10 -14.77
N THR A 255 -15.16 -17.72 -14.56
CA THR A 255 -14.67 -18.15 -13.24
C THR A 255 -13.19 -17.86 -13.13
N ILE A 256 -12.74 -17.46 -11.94
CA ILE A 256 -11.33 -17.28 -11.57
C ILE A 256 -11.11 -18.02 -10.26
N ALA A 257 -10.08 -18.87 -10.18
CA ALA A 257 -9.77 -19.69 -9.01
C ALA A 257 -10.98 -20.50 -8.48
N GLY A 258 -11.87 -20.95 -9.38
CA GLY A 258 -13.07 -21.70 -9.03
C GLY A 258 -14.26 -20.84 -8.58
N TYR A 259 -14.12 -19.53 -8.42
CA TYR A 259 -15.20 -18.60 -8.07
C TYR A 259 -15.78 -17.93 -9.31
N GLU A 260 -17.11 -17.78 -9.34
CA GLU A 260 -17.82 -17.08 -10.41
C GLU A 260 -17.43 -15.59 -10.42
N VAL A 261 -17.25 -15.03 -11.65
CA VAL A 261 -17.07 -13.59 -11.87
C VAL A 261 -18.43 -12.92 -11.84
N ALA A 262 -18.69 -12.16 -10.79
CA ALA A 262 -19.96 -11.44 -10.60
C ALA A 262 -20.03 -10.19 -11.49
N GLU A 263 -18.92 -9.51 -11.69
CA GLU A 263 -18.85 -8.26 -12.46
C GLU A 263 -17.47 -8.10 -13.11
N VAL A 264 -17.48 -7.54 -14.32
CA VAL A 264 -16.27 -7.11 -15.04
C VAL A 264 -16.35 -5.60 -15.22
N VAL A 265 -15.34 -4.87 -14.72
CA VAL A 265 -15.23 -3.42 -14.89
C VAL A 265 -14.07 -3.14 -15.84
N ASP A 266 -14.37 -2.48 -16.98
CA ASP A 266 -13.36 -2.00 -17.91
C ASP A 266 -13.18 -0.48 -17.70
N TYR A 267 -12.01 -0.09 -17.20
CA TYR A 267 -11.69 1.32 -16.96
C TYR A 267 -11.34 2.09 -18.24
N ASP A 268 -11.25 1.43 -19.40
CA ASP A 268 -11.12 2.10 -20.70
C ASP A 268 -12.47 2.50 -21.29
N THR A 269 -13.47 2.73 -20.43
CA THR A 269 -14.80 3.19 -20.77
C THR A 269 -15.19 4.39 -19.92
N ASP A 270 -16.22 5.15 -20.36
CA ASP A 270 -16.74 6.31 -19.63
C ASP A 270 -17.64 5.95 -18.43
N GLY A 271 -17.93 4.65 -18.23
CA GLY A 271 -18.89 4.18 -17.22
C GLY A 271 -18.39 4.19 -15.78
N THR A 272 -17.10 4.34 -15.55
CA THR A 272 -16.49 4.25 -14.20
C THR A 272 -16.51 5.57 -13.42
N GLY A 273 -16.73 6.71 -14.09
CA GLY A 273 -16.58 8.04 -13.49
C GLY A 273 -15.12 8.46 -13.24
N LEU A 274 -14.14 7.61 -13.58
CA LEU A 274 -12.71 7.91 -13.55
C LEU A 274 -12.18 8.20 -14.96
N PRO A 275 -11.02 8.86 -15.09
CA PRO A 275 -10.35 8.97 -16.39
C PRO A 275 -10.15 7.60 -17.02
N ARG A 276 -10.17 7.52 -18.35
CA ARG A 276 -9.93 6.25 -19.05
C ARG A 276 -8.52 5.73 -18.77
N ALA A 277 -8.45 4.43 -18.48
CA ALA A 277 -7.20 3.72 -18.23
C ALA A 277 -7.30 2.28 -18.74
N ASP A 278 -6.22 1.77 -19.31
CA ASP A 278 -6.15 0.36 -19.74
C ASP A 278 -6.03 -0.56 -18.52
N VAL A 279 -7.16 -0.79 -17.85
CA VAL A 279 -7.28 -1.63 -16.65
C VAL A 279 -8.57 -2.41 -16.73
N LEU A 280 -8.51 -3.71 -16.38
CA LEU A 280 -9.66 -4.58 -16.20
C LEU A 280 -9.74 -5.05 -14.75
N GLU A 281 -10.93 -5.01 -14.17
CA GLU A 281 -11.22 -5.54 -12.83
C GLU A 281 -12.27 -6.64 -12.93
N TYR A 282 -11.96 -7.78 -12.32
CA TYR A 282 -12.88 -8.91 -12.16
C TYR A 282 -13.26 -9.03 -10.69
N ARG A 283 -14.51 -8.79 -10.37
CA ARG A 283 -15.10 -8.94 -9.03
C ARG A 283 -15.72 -10.31 -8.91
N LEU A 284 -15.33 -11.05 -7.89
CA LEU A 284 -15.80 -12.42 -7.67
C LEU A 284 -16.94 -12.44 -6.65
N VAL A 285 -17.81 -13.46 -6.76
CA VAL A 285 -18.97 -13.63 -5.86
C VAL A 285 -18.62 -13.74 -4.37
N ASN A 286 -17.39 -14.15 -4.04
CA ASN A 286 -16.87 -14.25 -2.68
C ASN A 286 -16.26 -12.94 -2.14
N GLY A 287 -16.37 -11.82 -2.87
CA GLY A 287 -15.80 -10.52 -2.50
C GLY A 287 -14.33 -10.33 -2.87
N ALA A 288 -13.65 -11.35 -3.39
CA ALA A 288 -12.30 -11.20 -3.92
C ALA A 288 -12.32 -10.45 -5.27
N LYS A 289 -11.20 -9.81 -5.61
CA LYS A 289 -11.03 -9.15 -6.91
C LYS A 289 -9.65 -9.43 -7.52
N LEU A 290 -9.62 -9.45 -8.85
CA LEU A 290 -8.39 -9.51 -9.65
C LEU A 290 -8.41 -8.34 -10.62
N MET A 291 -7.31 -7.58 -10.67
CA MET A 291 -7.16 -6.47 -11.61
C MET A 291 -5.96 -6.69 -12.51
N VAL A 292 -6.14 -6.45 -13.81
CA VAL A 292 -5.10 -6.60 -14.83
C VAL A 292 -4.78 -5.22 -15.40
N ARG A 293 -3.49 -4.84 -15.36
CA ARG A 293 -3.01 -3.55 -15.85
C ARG A 293 -1.71 -3.72 -16.61
N PRO A 294 -1.65 -3.38 -17.89
CA PRO A 294 -0.41 -3.34 -18.66
C PRO A 294 0.45 -2.15 -18.24
N SER A 295 1.76 -2.27 -18.39
CA SER A 295 2.67 -1.14 -18.28
C SER A 295 2.59 -0.28 -19.55
N GLY A 296 2.65 1.04 -19.39
CA GLY A 296 2.68 1.97 -20.52
C GLY A 296 4.05 2.07 -21.21
N THR A 297 5.12 1.62 -20.56
CA THR A 297 6.52 1.82 -21.00
C THR A 297 7.29 0.54 -21.23
N GLU A 298 6.84 -0.56 -20.65
CA GLU A 298 7.52 -1.86 -20.72
C GLU A 298 6.54 -2.95 -21.17
N PRO A 299 6.99 -4.02 -21.85
CA PRO A 299 6.17 -5.16 -22.20
C PRO A 299 5.87 -6.03 -20.96
N LYS A 300 5.03 -5.53 -20.08
CA LYS A 300 4.79 -6.07 -18.75
C LYS A 300 3.33 -5.89 -18.33
N ILE A 301 2.73 -6.94 -17.81
CA ILE A 301 1.40 -6.91 -17.19
C ILE A 301 1.56 -7.07 -15.67
N LYS A 302 0.93 -6.19 -14.92
CA LYS A 302 0.73 -6.31 -13.49
C LYS A 302 -0.66 -6.87 -13.21
N VAL A 303 -0.74 -7.85 -12.31
CA VAL A 303 -2.00 -8.44 -11.85
C VAL A 303 -2.08 -8.23 -10.34
N TYR A 304 -3.03 -7.43 -9.92
CA TYR A 304 -3.29 -7.16 -8.51
C TYR A 304 -4.38 -8.10 -8.02
N LEU A 305 -4.13 -8.75 -6.90
CA LEU A 305 -5.04 -9.72 -6.28
C LEU A 305 -5.47 -9.18 -4.93
N SER A 306 -6.75 -9.29 -4.64
CA SER A 306 -7.31 -8.98 -3.32
C SER A 306 -8.28 -10.09 -2.93
N ALA A 307 -7.92 -10.86 -1.92
CA ALA A 307 -8.76 -11.87 -1.32
C ALA A 307 -9.30 -11.39 0.03
N VAL A 308 -10.48 -11.84 0.41
CA VAL A 308 -11.08 -11.58 1.71
C VAL A 308 -11.75 -12.86 2.23
N ALA A 309 -11.59 -13.13 3.52
CA ALA A 309 -12.22 -14.28 4.19
C ALA A 309 -12.39 -14.02 5.71
N ASN A 310 -13.06 -14.96 6.39
CA ASN A 310 -13.29 -14.90 7.83
C ASN A 310 -12.12 -15.49 8.65
N SER A 311 -11.10 -16.07 8.00
CA SER A 311 -9.87 -16.52 8.65
C SER A 311 -8.67 -16.25 7.77
N GLU A 312 -7.49 -16.21 8.39
CA GLU A 312 -6.21 -16.00 7.73
C GLU A 312 -5.93 -17.09 6.71
N GLU A 313 -6.08 -18.35 7.10
CA GLU A 313 -5.82 -19.52 6.25
C GLU A 313 -6.75 -19.55 5.02
N ALA A 314 -8.01 -19.16 5.19
CA ALA A 314 -8.94 -19.09 4.08
C ALA A 314 -8.61 -17.96 3.11
N ALA A 315 -8.21 -16.78 3.60
CA ALA A 315 -7.79 -15.66 2.76
C ALA A 315 -6.50 -15.99 1.99
N ASP A 316 -5.54 -16.64 2.64
CA ASP A 316 -4.28 -17.09 2.02
C ASP A 316 -4.53 -18.16 0.95
N ALA A 317 -5.44 -19.11 1.20
CA ALA A 317 -5.82 -20.13 0.23
C ALA A 317 -6.46 -19.51 -1.02
N ILE A 318 -7.39 -18.56 -0.85
CA ILE A 318 -8.02 -17.83 -1.96
C ILE A 318 -6.97 -17.05 -2.74
N ASN A 319 -6.09 -16.32 -2.05
CA ASN A 319 -5.06 -15.50 -2.69
C ASN A 319 -4.07 -16.36 -3.51
N THR A 320 -3.67 -17.52 -2.98
CA THR A 320 -2.81 -18.49 -3.67
C THR A 320 -3.50 -19.04 -4.93
N ALA A 321 -4.75 -19.47 -4.81
CA ALA A 321 -5.52 -19.98 -5.96
C ALA A 321 -5.71 -18.92 -7.05
N MET A 322 -5.93 -17.64 -6.66
CA MET A 322 -6.02 -16.53 -7.60
C MET A 322 -4.67 -16.24 -8.27
N ALA A 323 -3.56 -16.34 -7.55
CA ALA A 323 -2.23 -16.15 -8.11
C ALA A 323 -1.88 -17.23 -9.16
N ASP A 324 -2.30 -18.47 -8.92
CA ASP A 324 -2.12 -19.56 -9.91
C ASP A 324 -3.03 -19.35 -11.11
N ALA A 325 -4.30 -18.99 -10.91
CA ALA A 325 -5.22 -18.65 -12.00
C ALA A 325 -4.73 -17.46 -12.85
N ALA A 326 -4.07 -16.47 -12.25
CA ALA A 326 -3.51 -15.32 -12.96
C ALA A 326 -2.37 -15.74 -13.91
N LYS A 327 -1.58 -16.76 -13.57
CA LYS A 327 -0.56 -17.34 -14.45
C LYS A 327 -1.22 -17.97 -15.68
N ASP A 328 -2.29 -18.72 -15.46
CA ASP A 328 -3.03 -19.38 -16.56
C ASP A 328 -3.68 -18.34 -17.50
N LEU A 329 -4.27 -17.26 -16.96
CA LEU A 329 -4.83 -16.18 -17.77
C LEU A 329 -3.78 -15.50 -18.66
N SER A 330 -2.53 -15.41 -18.22
CA SER A 330 -1.42 -14.88 -19.01
C SER A 330 -0.94 -15.86 -20.10
N LEU A 331 -1.20 -17.17 -19.94
CA LEU A 331 -0.79 -18.22 -20.85
C LEU A 331 -1.87 -18.57 -21.89
N ILE A 332 -3.17 -18.44 -21.55
CA ILE A 332 -4.30 -18.85 -22.40
C ILE A 332 -4.47 -17.93 -23.62
N HIS A 333 -3.95 -16.70 -23.56
CA HIS A 333 -4.08 -15.71 -24.63
C HIS A 333 -2.77 -15.52 -25.44
N ILE A 334 -1.80 -16.42 -25.30
CA ILE A 334 -0.62 -16.54 -26.17
C ILE A 334 -0.93 -17.56 -27.26
#